data_7c7e2784ad899120261ce73d52bf2ccd
#
_entry.id   7c7e2784ad899120261ce73d52bf2ccd
#
_cell.length_a   1.000
_cell.length_b   1.000
_cell.length_c   1.000
_cell.angle_alpha   90.00
_cell.angle_beta   90.00
_cell.angle_gamma   90.00
#
_symmetry.space_group_name_H-M   'P 1'
#
loop_
_entity.id
_entity.type
_entity.pdbx_description
1 polymer ?
#
loop_
_entity_poly.entity_id
_entity_poly.type
_entity_poly.pdbx_seq_one_letter_code
_entity_poly.pdbx_strand_id
1 'polypeptide(L)'
;MLIATPGSITLIARHPDENGPIVGSASLVIYRVLTGIRAHLEDVVVDESMRGLGIGEALTREALRLARQSGADGVALTSNPGRVAANQLYQKIGFKRWETNLYFYKF
;
A
#
# COMPACT_ATOMS: atom_id res chain seq x y z
N MET A 1 -17.46 7.27 23.17
CA MET A 1 -16.56 8.19 22.44
C MET A 1 -16.43 7.76 20.98
N LEU A 2 -16.67 8.66 20.07
CA LEU A 2 -16.50 8.37 18.65
C LEU A 2 -15.04 8.63 18.28
N ILE A 3 -14.37 7.57 17.80
CA ILE A 3 -13.01 7.71 17.28
C ILE A 3 -13.12 7.94 15.77
N ALA A 4 -12.70 9.11 15.33
CA ALA A 4 -12.69 9.39 13.89
C ALA A 4 -11.72 8.45 13.19
N THR A 5 -12.22 7.77 12.19
CA THR A 5 -11.39 6.92 11.32
C THR A 5 -11.01 7.75 10.11
N PRO A 6 -9.72 7.98 9.86
CA PRO A 6 -9.30 8.75 8.68
C PRO A 6 -9.78 8.14 7.35
N GLY A 7 -10.08 6.85 7.35
CA GLY A 7 -10.62 6.19 6.18
C GLY A 7 -9.56 5.71 5.22
N SER A 8 -9.94 5.56 3.97
CA SER A 8 -9.04 5.06 2.94
C SER A 8 -8.74 6.14 1.90
N ILE A 9 -7.53 6.05 1.35
CA ILE A 9 -7.06 6.90 0.26
C ILE A 9 -6.78 5.99 -0.92
N THR A 10 -7.37 6.30 -2.07
CA THR A 10 -7.05 5.59 -3.30
C THR A 10 -6.04 6.42 -4.08
N LEU A 11 -4.89 5.82 -4.34
CA LEU A 11 -3.85 6.39 -5.18
C LEU A 11 -4.03 5.86 -6.60
N ILE A 12 -3.88 6.75 -7.57
CA ILE A 12 -3.91 6.34 -8.98
C ILE A 12 -2.63 6.82 -9.68
N ALA A 13 -2.18 6.02 -10.64
CA ALA A 13 -1.08 6.39 -11.51
C ALA A 13 -1.60 6.55 -12.92
N ARG A 14 -1.22 7.64 -13.58
CA ARG A 14 -1.52 7.91 -14.98
C ARG A 14 -0.24 7.90 -15.79
N HIS A 15 -0.36 7.58 -17.05
CA HIS A 15 0.80 7.50 -17.94
C HIS A 15 0.38 7.92 -19.36
N PRO A 16 1.20 8.71 -20.05
CA PRO A 16 2.57 9.15 -19.71
C PRO A 16 2.62 10.34 -18.73
N ASP A 17 1.51 11.02 -18.49
CA ASP A 17 1.43 12.17 -17.61
C ASP A 17 0.06 12.24 -16.92
N GLU A 18 -0.23 13.32 -16.22
CA GLU A 18 -1.48 13.50 -15.46
C GLU A 18 -2.74 13.49 -16.32
N ASN A 19 -2.60 13.66 -17.64
CA ASN A 19 -3.71 13.62 -18.60
C ASN A 19 -3.86 12.25 -19.26
N GLY A 20 -2.96 11.31 -18.98
CA GLY A 20 -3.00 9.97 -19.55
C GLY A 20 -4.03 9.07 -18.87
N PRO A 21 -4.24 7.86 -19.42
CA PRO A 21 -5.12 6.89 -18.79
C PRO A 21 -4.57 6.41 -17.46
N ILE A 22 -5.48 5.93 -16.60
CA ILE A 22 -5.10 5.30 -15.34
C ILE A 22 -4.47 3.94 -15.65
N VAL A 23 -3.26 3.73 -15.19
CA VAL A 23 -2.48 2.50 -15.45
C VAL A 23 -2.12 1.74 -14.17
N GLY A 24 -2.42 2.30 -13.02
CA GLY A 24 -2.16 1.66 -11.75
C GLY A 24 -2.94 2.29 -10.62
N SER A 25 -3.09 1.55 -9.56
CA SER A 25 -3.78 2.03 -8.35
C SER A 25 -3.26 1.32 -7.11
N ALA A 26 -3.50 1.93 -5.97
CA ALA A 26 -3.23 1.35 -4.66
C ALA A 26 -4.21 1.95 -3.65
N SER A 27 -4.57 1.19 -2.63
CA SER A 27 -5.43 1.65 -1.55
C SER A 27 -4.64 1.71 -0.26
N LEU A 28 -4.62 2.87 0.37
CA LEU A 28 -4.00 3.07 1.67
C LEU A 28 -5.12 3.26 2.70
N VAL A 29 -5.16 2.37 3.67
CA VAL A 29 -6.13 2.44 4.78
C VAL A 29 -5.41 2.96 6.00
N ILE A 30 -5.94 4.04 6.59
CA ILE A 30 -5.38 4.64 7.80
C ILE A 30 -6.46 4.58 8.86
N TYR A 31 -6.13 4.04 10.03
CA TYR A 31 -7.09 3.90 11.11
C TYR A 31 -6.42 4.12 12.46
N ARG A 32 -7.23 4.56 13.41
CA ARG A 32 -6.76 4.82 14.77
C ARG A 32 -7.14 3.66 15.68
N VAL A 33 -6.16 3.24 16.48
CA VAL A 33 -6.37 2.32 17.60
C VAL A 33 -5.91 3.01 18.87
N LEU A 34 -6.17 2.43 20.02
CA LEU A 34 -5.81 3.07 21.31
C LEU A 34 -4.31 3.33 21.42
N THR A 35 -3.49 2.51 20.80
CA THR A 35 -2.03 2.61 20.88
C THR A 35 -1.39 3.40 19.75
N GLY A 36 -2.19 4.01 18.88
CA GLY A 36 -1.63 4.85 17.82
C GLY A 36 -2.41 4.81 16.52
N ILE A 37 -1.77 5.27 15.47
CA ILE A 37 -2.32 5.29 14.11
C ILE A 37 -1.66 4.20 13.31
N ARG A 38 -2.47 3.38 12.66
CA ARG A 38 -2.03 2.27 11.83
C ARG A 38 -2.31 2.56 10.37
N ALA A 39 -1.50 2.02 9.50
CA ALA A 39 -1.74 2.10 8.07
C ALA A 39 -1.56 0.74 7.42
N HIS A 40 -2.37 0.47 6.40
CA HIS A 40 -2.34 -0.78 5.66
C HIS A 40 -2.41 -0.47 4.17
N LEU A 41 -1.52 -1.05 3.40
CA LEU A 41 -1.50 -0.90 1.95
C LEU A 41 -2.18 -2.10 1.32
N GLU A 42 -3.20 -1.83 0.51
CA GLU A 42 -4.03 -2.85 -0.12
C GLU A 42 -4.03 -2.69 -1.63
N ASP A 43 -4.16 -3.80 -2.34
CA ASP A 43 -4.51 -3.83 -3.76
C ASP A 43 -3.62 -2.95 -4.65
N VAL A 44 -2.31 -3.11 -4.53
CA VAL A 44 -1.39 -2.45 -5.46
C VAL A 44 -1.47 -3.17 -6.80
N VAL A 45 -2.01 -2.49 -7.80
CA VAL A 45 -2.24 -3.05 -9.13
C VAL A 45 -1.63 -2.14 -10.19
N VAL A 46 -0.93 -2.72 -11.14
CA VAL A 46 -0.37 -2.02 -12.31
C VAL A 46 -0.77 -2.80 -13.54
N ASP A 47 -1.22 -2.09 -14.58
CA ASP A 47 -1.53 -2.71 -15.87
C ASP A 47 -0.34 -3.52 -16.36
N GLU A 48 -0.63 -4.71 -16.86
CA GLU A 48 0.41 -5.64 -17.31
C GLU A 48 1.35 -5.00 -18.33
N SER A 49 0.80 -4.22 -19.28
CA SER A 49 1.57 -3.54 -20.30
C SER A 49 2.48 -2.45 -19.76
N MET A 50 2.26 -2.00 -18.52
CA MET A 50 3.02 -0.91 -17.89
C MET A 50 3.95 -1.39 -16.78
N ARG A 51 4.12 -2.69 -16.63
CA ARG A 51 5.05 -3.25 -15.64
C ARG A 51 6.49 -3.00 -16.05
N GLY A 52 7.37 -2.91 -15.06
CA GLY A 52 8.78 -2.64 -15.28
C GLY A 52 9.14 -1.18 -15.46
N LEU A 53 8.18 -0.25 -15.32
CA LEU A 53 8.40 1.19 -15.46
C LEU A 53 8.48 1.91 -14.11
N GLY A 54 8.47 1.19 -13.00
CA GLY A 54 8.57 1.78 -11.67
C GLY A 54 7.26 2.34 -11.12
N ILE A 55 6.11 2.05 -11.75
CA ILE A 55 4.80 2.57 -11.32
C ILE A 55 4.40 2.00 -9.97
N GLY A 56 4.57 0.69 -9.76
CA GLY A 56 4.29 0.06 -8.47
C GLY A 56 5.15 0.61 -7.35
N GLU A 57 6.41 0.86 -7.63
CA GLU A 57 7.31 1.49 -6.66
C GLU A 57 6.86 2.91 -6.33
N ALA A 58 6.49 3.70 -7.32
CA ALA A 58 6.04 5.07 -7.13
C ALA A 58 4.76 5.12 -6.29
N LEU A 59 3.79 4.25 -6.58
CA LEU A 59 2.55 4.14 -5.80
C LEU A 59 2.85 3.77 -4.34
N THR A 60 3.73 2.80 -4.14
CA THR A 60 4.09 2.33 -2.80
C THR A 60 4.81 3.42 -2.01
N ARG A 61 5.76 4.12 -2.62
CA ARG A 61 6.48 5.20 -1.95
C ARG A 61 5.56 6.37 -1.60
N GLU A 62 4.61 6.71 -2.46
CA GLU A 62 3.63 7.74 -2.17
C GLU A 62 2.71 7.33 -1.01
N ALA A 63 2.31 6.07 -0.96
CA ALA A 63 1.54 5.55 0.17
C ALA A 63 2.31 5.68 1.48
N LEU A 64 3.61 5.35 1.47
CA LEU A 64 4.46 5.51 2.65
C LEU A 64 4.55 6.97 3.09
N ARG A 65 4.70 7.88 2.15
CA ARG A 65 4.76 9.31 2.43
C ARG A 65 3.48 9.81 3.10
N LEU A 66 2.34 9.43 2.55
CA LEU A 66 1.03 9.82 3.09
C LEU A 66 0.76 9.22 4.47
N ALA A 67 1.12 7.96 4.66
CA ALA A 67 0.97 7.31 5.96
C ALA A 67 1.82 7.98 7.02
N ARG A 68 3.05 8.30 6.69
CA ARG A 68 3.96 9.02 7.60
C ARG A 68 3.42 10.40 7.95
N GLN A 69 2.92 11.12 6.95
CA GLN A 69 2.32 12.43 7.14
C GLN A 69 1.09 12.37 8.05
N SER A 70 0.34 11.28 7.99
CA SER A 70 -0.83 11.06 8.83
C SER A 70 -0.51 10.66 10.26
N GLY A 71 0.76 10.47 10.59
CA GLY A 71 1.18 10.09 11.93
C GLY A 71 1.22 8.59 12.18
N ALA A 72 1.07 7.76 11.15
CA ALA A 72 1.18 6.32 11.30
C ALA A 72 2.62 5.92 11.70
N ASP A 73 2.74 4.90 12.52
CA ASP A 73 4.03 4.38 12.95
C ASP A 73 4.70 3.47 11.92
N GLY A 74 3.97 3.07 10.91
CA GLY A 74 4.46 2.25 9.83
C GLY A 74 3.32 1.86 8.90
N VAL A 75 3.63 1.08 7.89
CA VAL A 75 2.67 0.55 6.93
C VAL A 75 2.83 -0.95 6.83
N ALA A 76 1.75 -1.68 7.03
CA ALA A 76 1.71 -3.12 6.84
C ALA A 76 1.09 -3.46 5.49
N LEU A 77 1.50 -4.58 4.93
CA LEU A 77 0.85 -5.17 3.76
C LEU A 77 0.99 -6.68 3.83
N THR A 78 0.11 -7.36 3.12
CA THR A 78 0.24 -8.79 2.89
C THR A 78 0.42 -9.03 1.39
N SER A 79 1.22 -10.02 1.05
CA SER A 79 1.50 -10.36 -0.35
C SER A 79 1.66 -11.87 -0.48
N ASN A 80 1.04 -12.44 -1.49
CA ASN A 80 1.17 -13.87 -1.78
C ASN A 80 2.64 -14.20 -2.08
N PRO A 81 3.20 -15.28 -1.50
CA PRO A 81 4.59 -15.67 -1.76
C PRO A 81 4.90 -15.90 -3.24
N GLY A 82 3.91 -16.26 -4.05
CA GLY A 82 4.08 -16.46 -5.49
C GLY A 82 4.31 -15.16 -6.27
N ARG A 83 4.02 -14.02 -5.69
CA ARG A 83 4.27 -12.70 -6.32
C ARG A 83 5.71 -12.27 -6.12
N VAL A 84 6.62 -12.97 -6.76
CA VAL A 84 8.06 -12.81 -6.54
C VAL A 84 8.54 -11.39 -6.79
N ALA A 85 8.14 -10.79 -7.91
CA ALA A 85 8.58 -9.43 -8.28
C ALA A 85 8.07 -8.39 -7.28
N ALA A 86 6.80 -8.51 -6.86
CA ALA A 86 6.22 -7.60 -5.87
C ALA A 86 6.92 -7.71 -4.52
N ASN A 87 7.18 -8.94 -4.07
CA ASN A 87 7.86 -9.17 -2.80
C ASN A 87 9.29 -8.64 -2.82
N GLN A 88 10.00 -8.78 -3.94
CA GLN A 88 11.33 -8.20 -4.11
C GLN A 88 11.29 -6.67 -4.06
N LEU A 89 10.28 -6.07 -4.69
CA LEU A 89 10.09 -4.62 -4.67
C LEU A 89 9.88 -4.11 -3.24
N TYR A 90 9.01 -4.76 -2.48
CA TYR A 90 8.73 -4.32 -1.11
C TYR A 90 9.98 -4.39 -0.24
N GLN A 91 10.76 -5.44 -0.36
CA GLN A 91 12.02 -5.57 0.38
C GLN A 91 13.04 -4.52 -0.05
N LYS A 92 13.12 -4.22 -1.35
CA LYS A 92 13.99 -3.17 -1.88
C LYS A 92 13.64 -1.80 -1.30
N ILE A 93 12.34 -1.50 -1.17
CA ILE A 93 11.87 -0.23 -0.60
C ILE A 93 12.19 -0.14 0.89
N GLY A 94 12.26 -1.27 1.58
CA GLY A 94 12.58 -1.29 3.01
C GLY A 94 11.55 -1.99 3.88
N PHE A 95 10.51 -2.59 3.29
CA PHE A 95 9.60 -3.44 4.05
C PHE A 95 10.34 -4.66 4.56
N LYS A 96 10.09 -5.00 5.82
CA LYS A 96 10.65 -6.19 6.44
C LYS A 96 9.58 -7.23 6.62
N ARG A 97 9.88 -8.46 6.25
CA ARG A 97 8.98 -9.57 6.49
C ARG A 97 8.97 -9.88 7.98
N TRP A 98 7.78 -9.86 8.57
CA TRP A 98 7.61 -10.23 9.97
C TRP A 98 7.27 -11.72 10.07
N GLU A 99 7.84 -12.36 11.05
CA GLU A 99 7.48 -13.72 11.42
C GLU A 99 6.28 -13.65 12.37
N THR A 100 5.10 -13.82 11.79
CA THR A 100 3.82 -13.75 12.51
C THR A 100 2.82 -14.69 11.88
N ASN A 101 1.78 -15.01 12.63
CA ASN A 101 0.67 -15.81 12.12
C ASN A 101 -0.48 -14.89 11.75
N LEU A 102 -0.98 -15.03 10.53
CA LEU A 102 -2.19 -14.35 10.09
C LEU A 102 -3.35 -15.33 10.23
N TYR A 103 -4.39 -14.92 10.95
CA TYR A 103 -5.62 -15.70 11.10
C TYR A 103 -6.75 -14.99 10.39
N PHE A 104 -7.58 -15.77 9.71
CA PHE A 104 -8.76 -15.27 9.02
C PHE A 104 -9.95 -16.15 9.36
N TYR A 105 -11.02 -15.53 9.84
CA TYR A 105 -12.27 -16.22 10.11
C TYR A 105 -13.28 -15.83 9.03
N LYS A 106 -13.68 -16.81 8.23
CA LYS A 106 -14.63 -16.58 7.14
C LYS A 106 -16.05 -16.81 7.63
N PHE A 107 -16.89 -15.87 7.36
CA PHE A 107 -18.33 -15.99 7.62
C PHE A 107 -19.04 -16.76 6.53
#